data_fcb3dcc2629f87dcbb40708ba172def5
#
_entry.id   fcb3dcc2629f87dcbb40708ba172def5
#
_cell.length_a   1.000
_cell.length_b   1.000
_cell.length_c   1.000
_cell.angle_alpha   90.00
_cell.angle_beta   90.00
_cell.angle_gamma   90.00
#
_symmetry.space_group_name_H-M   'P 1'
#
loop_
_entity.id
_entity.type
_entity.pdbx_description
1 polymer ?
#
loop_
_entity_poly.entity_id
_entity_poly.type
_entity_poly.pdbx_seq_one_letter_code
_entity_poly.pdbx_strand_id
1 'polypeptide(L)'
;YKQHGNFKIEDINSLKQEGRLPQDYHVFWGFEDAKVFEFAKEDLIEMSQSGQPFCMELVTIDTHTPDGYICDECKHEYDSQYANVISCQSRQVEAFVRWCQKQEWYENTTIVITGDHKSMSEKFFKHLDKTYLRTPYNCFINSAIEPLQSKNRKFAIFDFYPTILASLGVKIKGEHLGLGTNLFSDEKTL
;
A
#
# COMPACT_ATOMS: atom_id res chain seq x y z
N TYR A 1 -9.25 -13.14 2.18
CA TYR A 1 -8.26 -13.68 1.24
C TYR A 1 -8.51 -15.18 0.98
N LYS A 2 -8.42 -16.07 1.95
CA LYS A 2 -8.64 -17.53 1.77
C LYS A 2 -9.97 -17.88 1.10
N GLN A 3 -11.06 -17.16 1.41
CA GLN A 3 -12.39 -17.38 0.83
C GLN A 3 -12.54 -16.82 -0.60
N HIS A 4 -11.67 -15.93 -1.05
CA HIS A 4 -11.80 -15.19 -2.29
C HIS A 4 -10.62 -15.37 -3.25
N GLY A 5 -9.97 -16.52 -3.24
CA GLY A 5 -8.88 -16.80 -4.18
C GLY A 5 -7.76 -17.66 -3.62
N ASN A 6 -7.89 -18.10 -2.37
CA ASN A 6 -6.90 -18.95 -1.72
C ASN A 6 -5.47 -18.37 -1.78
N PHE A 7 -5.36 -17.06 -1.55
CA PHE A 7 -4.06 -16.39 -1.53
C PHE A 7 -3.14 -16.97 -0.46
N LYS A 8 -1.85 -17.07 -0.75
CA LYS A 8 -0.81 -17.27 0.27
C LYS A 8 -0.84 -16.05 1.20
N ILE A 9 -0.94 -16.28 2.49
CA ILE A 9 -0.92 -15.22 3.51
C ILE A 9 0.35 -15.40 4.31
N GLU A 10 1.17 -14.37 4.34
CA GLU A 10 2.34 -14.30 5.21
C GLU A 10 2.04 -13.37 6.37
N ASP A 11 1.87 -13.95 7.53
CA ASP A 11 1.73 -13.28 8.82
C ASP A 11 2.87 -13.69 9.75
N ILE A 12 2.92 -13.10 10.95
CA ILE A 12 3.96 -13.40 11.93
C ILE A 12 4.06 -14.89 12.26
N ASN A 13 2.95 -15.64 12.22
CA ASN A 13 2.95 -17.06 12.57
C ASN A 13 3.50 -17.90 11.43
N SER A 14 3.11 -17.62 10.18
CA SER A 14 3.65 -18.30 8.99
C SER A 14 5.16 -18.06 8.86
N LEU A 15 5.60 -16.81 9.02
CA LEU A 15 7.03 -16.45 8.94
C LEU A 15 7.87 -17.13 10.04
N LYS A 16 7.32 -17.30 11.25
CA LYS A 16 7.96 -18.10 12.31
C LYS A 16 8.02 -19.59 11.97
N GLN A 17 6.95 -20.15 11.41
CA GLN A 17 6.91 -21.55 10.99
C GLN A 17 7.89 -21.84 9.84
N GLU A 18 8.07 -20.90 8.94
CA GLU A 18 9.04 -20.95 7.84
C GLU A 18 10.48 -20.67 8.28
N GLY A 19 10.69 -20.25 9.53
CA GLY A 19 12.01 -19.90 10.07
C GLY A 19 12.57 -18.56 9.60
N ARG A 20 11.76 -17.73 8.95
CA ARG A 20 12.12 -16.37 8.52
C ARG A 20 12.12 -15.37 9.68
N LEU A 21 11.39 -15.66 10.76
CA LEU A 21 11.42 -14.91 12.00
C LEU A 21 11.72 -15.84 13.19
N PRO A 22 12.46 -15.37 14.20
CA PRO A 22 12.62 -16.10 15.47
C PRO A 22 11.28 -16.41 16.12
N GLN A 23 11.18 -17.51 16.86
CA GLN A 23 9.92 -17.95 17.48
C GLN A 23 9.38 -16.96 18.52
N ASP A 24 10.26 -16.25 19.21
CA ASP A 24 9.95 -15.23 20.21
C ASP A 24 9.84 -13.81 19.61
N TYR A 25 10.01 -13.64 18.29
CA TYR A 25 9.91 -12.34 17.65
C TYR A 25 8.50 -11.77 17.77
N HIS A 26 8.40 -10.56 18.29
CA HIS A 26 7.15 -9.81 18.30
C HIS A 26 7.46 -8.33 18.58
N VAL A 27 7.10 -7.46 17.65
CA VAL A 27 7.16 -6.01 17.83
C VAL A 27 5.83 -5.39 17.43
N PHE A 28 5.37 -4.40 18.18
CA PHE A 28 4.14 -3.66 17.94
C PHE A 28 2.94 -4.58 17.68
N TRP A 29 2.44 -4.66 16.46
CA TRP A 29 1.29 -5.49 16.07
C TRP A 29 1.69 -6.79 15.35
N GLY A 30 2.96 -7.15 15.39
CA GLY A 30 3.48 -8.36 14.75
C GLY A 30 4.95 -8.21 14.39
N PHE A 31 5.22 -7.60 13.24
CA PHE A 31 6.57 -7.23 12.80
C PHE A 31 6.50 -5.89 12.04
N GLU A 32 7.58 -5.15 12.08
CA GLU A 32 7.69 -3.79 11.57
C GLU A 32 7.71 -3.72 10.03
N ASP A 33 7.36 -2.54 9.49
CA ASP A 33 7.27 -2.29 8.05
C ASP A 33 8.61 -2.54 7.31
N ALA A 34 9.75 -2.30 7.95
CA ALA A 34 11.07 -2.61 7.38
C ALA A 34 11.16 -4.10 6.97
N LYS A 35 10.69 -5.01 7.82
CA LYS A 35 10.64 -6.44 7.50
C LYS A 35 9.57 -6.80 6.49
N VAL A 36 8.42 -6.10 6.48
CA VAL A 36 7.42 -6.26 5.41
C VAL A 36 8.08 -6.02 4.05
N PHE A 37 8.84 -4.93 3.90
CA PHE A 37 9.51 -4.63 2.64
C PHE A 37 10.71 -5.56 2.34
N GLU A 38 11.42 -6.05 3.36
CA GLU A 38 12.49 -7.03 3.21
C GLU A 38 11.92 -8.34 2.62
N PHE A 39 10.94 -8.94 3.27
CA PHE A 39 10.31 -10.19 2.83
C PHE A 39 9.60 -10.04 1.48
N ALA A 40 8.92 -8.91 1.26
CA ALA A 40 8.29 -8.63 -0.02
C ALA A 40 9.28 -8.61 -1.20
N LYS A 41 10.51 -8.11 -1.01
CA LYS A 41 11.54 -8.16 -2.06
C LYS A 41 11.98 -9.57 -2.37
N GLU A 42 12.18 -10.41 -1.34
CA GLU A 42 12.55 -11.82 -1.50
C GLU A 42 11.46 -12.57 -2.28
N ASP A 43 10.20 -12.41 -1.86
CA ASP A 43 9.06 -13.09 -2.47
C ASP A 43 8.79 -12.61 -3.89
N LEU A 44 8.96 -11.32 -4.19
CA LEU A 44 8.83 -10.77 -5.54
C LEU A 44 9.92 -11.32 -6.48
N ILE A 45 11.14 -11.51 -5.98
CA ILE A 45 12.21 -12.15 -6.76
C ILE A 45 11.81 -13.59 -7.10
N GLU A 46 11.33 -14.36 -6.12
CA GLU A 46 10.89 -15.74 -6.33
C GLU A 46 9.70 -15.82 -7.31
N MET A 47 8.66 -15.01 -7.07
CA MET A 47 7.47 -14.99 -7.93
C MET A 47 7.81 -14.59 -9.37
N SER A 48 8.70 -13.63 -9.57
CA SER A 48 9.09 -13.17 -10.91
C SER A 48 9.80 -14.25 -11.72
N GLN A 49 10.52 -15.16 -11.07
CA GLN A 49 11.22 -16.27 -11.71
C GLN A 49 10.27 -17.38 -12.20
N SER A 50 9.03 -17.40 -11.70
CA SER A 50 8.03 -18.41 -12.10
C SER A 50 7.54 -18.25 -13.54
N GLY A 51 7.74 -17.08 -14.16
CA GLY A 51 7.19 -16.73 -15.47
C GLY A 51 5.67 -16.59 -15.50
N GLN A 52 5.01 -16.64 -14.34
CA GLN A 52 3.57 -16.44 -14.21
C GLN A 52 3.24 -15.01 -13.76
N PRO A 53 2.07 -14.46 -14.14
CA PRO A 53 1.58 -13.23 -13.54
C PRO A 53 1.45 -13.36 -12.03
N PHE A 54 1.80 -12.33 -11.29
CA PHE A 54 1.69 -12.29 -9.83
C PHE A 54 0.88 -11.08 -9.35
N CYS A 55 0.30 -11.22 -8.17
CA CYS A 55 -0.33 -10.14 -7.43
C CYS A 55 0.13 -10.25 -5.98
N MET A 56 0.69 -9.16 -5.45
CA MET A 56 1.12 -9.06 -4.07
C MET A 56 0.43 -7.90 -3.40
N GLU A 57 -0.08 -8.10 -2.20
CA GLU A 57 -0.61 -7.05 -1.33
C GLU A 57 0.25 -6.95 -0.08
N LEU A 58 0.73 -5.76 0.22
CA LEU A 58 1.51 -5.44 1.41
C LEU A 58 0.67 -4.60 2.35
N VAL A 59 0.54 -5.03 3.60
CA VAL A 59 -0.13 -4.29 4.66
C VAL A 59 0.93 -3.79 5.62
N THR A 60 1.12 -2.46 5.64
CA THR A 60 2.05 -1.78 6.55
C THR A 60 1.34 -1.35 7.83
N ILE A 61 2.04 -1.34 8.95
CA ILE A 61 1.43 -1.17 10.28
C ILE A 61 2.13 -0.13 11.17
N ASP A 62 3.35 0.26 10.88
CA ASP A 62 4.13 1.13 11.77
C ASP A 62 3.46 2.48 12.02
N THR A 63 2.66 2.99 11.07
CA THR A 63 1.89 4.23 11.25
C THR A 63 0.56 4.07 12.00
N HIS A 64 0.27 2.89 12.56
CA HIS A 64 -0.97 2.67 13.30
C HIS A 64 -1.03 3.52 14.57
N THR A 65 -2.23 4.00 14.90
CA THR A 65 -2.52 4.82 16.10
C THR A 65 -2.15 4.07 17.42
N PRO A 66 -1.82 4.77 18.52
CA PRO A 66 -1.87 6.24 18.71
C PRO A 66 -0.65 7.00 18.20
N ASP A 67 0.56 6.47 18.32
CA ASP A 67 1.82 7.19 18.05
C ASP A 67 2.73 6.44 17.07
N GLY A 68 2.25 5.31 16.54
CA GLY A 68 3.02 4.44 15.65
C GLY A 68 4.19 3.73 16.33
N TYR A 69 4.96 2.98 15.54
CA TYR A 69 6.14 2.25 15.97
C TYR A 69 7.41 2.85 15.37
N ILE A 70 8.40 3.15 16.22
CA ILE A 70 9.73 3.59 15.79
C ILE A 70 10.60 2.34 15.59
N CYS A 71 10.89 1.99 14.36
CA CYS A 71 11.87 0.96 14.03
C CYS A 71 13.29 1.52 13.98
N ASP A 72 14.29 0.64 13.87
CA ASP A 72 15.72 1.03 13.87
C ASP A 72 16.11 1.90 12.67
N GLU A 73 15.34 1.90 11.58
CA GLU A 73 15.56 2.75 10.41
C GLU A 73 14.99 4.16 10.56
N CYS A 74 14.18 4.40 11.59
CA CYS A 74 13.55 5.69 11.79
C CYS A 74 14.55 6.74 12.29
N LYS A 75 14.56 7.90 11.62
CA LYS A 75 15.30 9.07 12.10
C LYS A 75 14.46 9.88 13.07
N HIS A 76 15.12 10.51 14.03
CA HIS A 76 14.49 11.41 15.00
C HIS A 76 14.61 12.87 14.52
N GLU A 77 13.87 13.22 13.46
CA GLU A 77 13.92 14.53 12.80
C GLU A 77 12.89 15.52 13.38
N TYR A 78 11.89 15.02 14.09
CA TYR A 78 10.77 15.77 14.63
C TYR A 78 10.59 15.48 16.13
N ASP A 79 10.05 16.44 16.87
CA ASP A 79 9.70 16.25 18.30
C ASP A 79 8.57 15.23 18.49
N SER A 80 7.73 15.04 17.49
CA SER A 80 6.62 14.09 17.50
C SER A 80 7.07 12.70 17.02
N GLN A 81 6.89 11.67 17.86
CA GLN A 81 7.13 10.29 17.45
C GLN A 81 6.33 9.95 16.19
N TYR A 82 5.05 10.28 16.14
CA TYR A 82 4.19 9.97 15.00
C TYR A 82 4.67 10.62 13.70
N ALA A 83 5.21 11.86 13.77
CA ALA A 83 5.82 12.50 12.61
C ALA A 83 7.07 11.77 12.13
N ASN A 84 7.92 11.28 13.05
CA ASN A 84 9.10 10.49 12.71
C ASN A 84 8.72 9.16 12.04
N VAL A 85 7.68 8.49 12.55
CA VAL A 85 7.16 7.23 11.97
C VAL A 85 6.61 7.45 10.57
N ILE A 86 5.77 8.47 10.35
CA ILE A 86 5.24 8.80 9.00
C ILE A 86 6.39 9.12 8.03
N SER A 87 7.37 9.90 8.47
CA SER A 87 8.54 10.24 7.67
C SER A 87 9.38 8.98 7.34
N CYS A 88 9.54 8.08 8.32
CA CYS A 88 10.22 6.79 8.15
C CYS A 88 9.53 5.93 7.10
N GLN A 89 8.23 5.70 7.25
CA GLN A 89 7.44 4.91 6.30
C GLN A 89 7.49 5.51 4.89
N SER A 90 7.40 6.83 4.76
CA SER A 90 7.51 7.48 3.44
C SER A 90 8.84 7.15 2.76
N ARG A 91 9.96 7.13 3.50
CA ARG A 91 11.27 6.74 2.95
C ARG A 91 11.34 5.26 2.59
N GLN A 92 10.77 4.40 3.42
CA GLN A 92 10.74 2.94 3.15
C GLN A 92 9.91 2.62 1.91
N VAL A 93 8.73 3.24 1.77
CA VAL A 93 7.88 3.11 0.56
C VAL A 93 8.62 3.63 -0.67
N GLU A 94 9.26 4.81 -0.59
CA GLU A 94 10.06 5.35 -1.70
C GLU A 94 11.19 4.38 -2.09
N ALA A 95 11.93 3.88 -1.11
CA ALA A 95 13.04 2.95 -1.35
C ALA A 95 12.55 1.65 -1.99
N PHE A 96 11.41 1.12 -1.53
CA PHE A 96 10.79 -0.08 -2.10
C PHE A 96 10.33 0.14 -3.55
N VAL A 97 9.63 1.24 -3.84
CA VAL A 97 9.21 1.58 -5.21
C VAL A 97 10.41 1.74 -6.13
N ARG A 98 11.46 2.46 -5.68
CA ARG A 98 12.70 2.61 -6.47
C ARG A 98 13.43 1.29 -6.68
N TRP A 99 13.34 0.35 -5.75
CA TRP A 99 13.85 -0.99 -5.94
C TRP A 99 13.02 -1.75 -6.99
N CYS A 100 11.69 -1.71 -6.93
CA CYS A 100 10.82 -2.29 -7.94
C CYS A 100 11.13 -1.75 -9.35
N GLN A 101 11.34 -0.44 -9.48
CA GLN A 101 11.65 0.23 -10.75
C GLN A 101 12.95 -0.25 -11.42
N LYS A 102 13.82 -0.94 -10.70
CA LYS A 102 15.07 -1.50 -11.23
C LYS A 102 14.94 -2.97 -11.66
N GLN A 103 13.78 -3.59 -11.44
CA GLN A 103 13.54 -4.99 -11.74
C GLN A 103 13.07 -5.14 -13.19
N GLU A 104 13.47 -6.23 -13.84
CA GLU A 104 13.08 -6.54 -15.24
C GLU A 104 11.57 -6.66 -15.42
N TRP A 105 10.86 -7.16 -14.40
CA TRP A 105 9.40 -7.32 -14.42
C TRP A 105 8.63 -6.00 -14.23
N TYR A 106 9.30 -4.90 -13.87
CA TYR A 106 8.63 -3.63 -13.58
C TYR A 106 7.84 -3.08 -14.79
N GLU A 107 8.34 -3.23 -16.00
CA GLU A 107 7.67 -2.73 -17.22
C GLU A 107 6.22 -3.24 -17.38
N ASN A 108 5.94 -4.44 -16.85
CA ASN A 108 4.63 -5.08 -16.90
C ASN A 108 3.91 -5.07 -15.54
N THR A 109 4.31 -4.23 -14.61
CA THR A 109 3.76 -4.24 -13.24
C THR A 109 3.22 -2.87 -12.86
N THR A 110 1.96 -2.81 -12.45
CA THR A 110 1.36 -1.63 -11.85
C THR A 110 1.54 -1.70 -10.34
N ILE A 111 1.99 -0.61 -9.73
CA ILE A 111 2.06 -0.45 -8.27
C ILE A 111 0.95 0.49 -7.83
N VAL A 112 0.14 0.04 -6.87
CA VAL A 112 -0.93 0.84 -6.27
C VAL A 112 -0.59 1.07 -4.80
N ILE A 113 -0.54 2.33 -4.39
CA ILE A 113 -0.33 2.74 -3.00
C ILE A 113 -1.59 3.41 -2.51
N THR A 114 -2.16 2.94 -1.41
CA THR A 114 -3.37 3.51 -0.84
C THR A 114 -3.36 3.41 0.68
N GLY A 115 -3.90 4.44 1.33
CA GLY A 115 -4.26 4.34 2.75
C GLY A 115 -5.65 3.73 2.90
N ASP A 116 -5.80 2.82 3.83
CA ASP A 116 -7.07 2.13 4.14
C ASP A 116 -8.12 3.09 4.70
N HIS A 117 -7.70 4.04 5.54
CA HIS A 117 -8.53 5.10 6.10
C HIS A 117 -7.68 6.29 6.60
N LYS A 118 -8.33 7.35 7.03
CA LYS A 118 -7.65 8.49 7.68
C LYS A 118 -7.10 8.07 9.03
N SER A 119 -5.87 8.48 9.34
CA SER A 119 -5.30 8.24 10.67
C SER A 119 -6.24 8.69 11.79
N MET A 120 -6.39 7.84 12.81
CA MET A 120 -7.16 8.10 14.03
C MET A 120 -6.34 8.77 15.13
N SER A 121 -5.10 9.20 14.86
CA SER A 121 -4.24 9.88 15.83
C SER A 121 -4.70 11.33 16.07
N GLU A 122 -5.84 11.52 16.74
CA GLU A 122 -6.47 12.82 16.97
C GLU A 122 -5.52 13.83 17.62
N LYS A 123 -4.72 13.37 18.58
CA LYS A 123 -3.74 14.20 19.28
C LYS A 123 -2.74 14.85 18.33
N PHE A 124 -2.29 14.11 17.32
CA PHE A 124 -1.36 14.61 16.32
C PHE A 124 -2.01 15.67 15.42
N PHE A 125 -3.27 15.45 15.04
CA PHE A 125 -4.00 16.32 14.11
C PHE A 125 -4.79 17.45 14.75
N LYS A 126 -4.77 17.59 16.11
CA LYS A 126 -5.56 18.59 16.84
C LYS A 126 -5.28 20.06 16.45
N HIS A 127 -4.10 20.31 15.88
CA HIS A 127 -3.65 21.65 15.47
C HIS A 127 -3.96 21.99 14.00
N LEU A 128 -4.48 21.03 13.23
CA LEU A 128 -4.88 21.30 11.86
C LEU A 128 -6.07 22.24 11.81
N ASP A 129 -6.10 23.09 10.80
CA ASP A 129 -7.25 23.90 10.47
C ASP A 129 -8.50 23.00 10.29
N LYS A 130 -9.60 23.36 10.96
CA LYS A 130 -10.86 22.60 10.91
C LYS A 130 -11.48 22.54 9.52
N THR A 131 -11.12 23.46 8.64
CA THR A 131 -11.56 23.48 7.24
C THR A 131 -10.73 22.58 6.34
N TYR A 132 -9.55 22.11 6.81
CA TYR A 132 -8.70 21.21 6.05
C TYR A 132 -9.30 19.80 5.96
N LEU A 133 -9.67 19.40 4.76
CA LEU A 133 -10.20 18.06 4.50
C LEU A 133 -9.04 17.06 4.36
N ARG A 134 -8.80 16.26 5.40
CA ARG A 134 -7.84 15.16 5.34
C ARG A 134 -8.38 14.04 4.44
N THR A 135 -7.51 13.47 3.61
CA THR A 135 -7.79 12.31 2.77
C THR A 135 -6.67 11.27 2.92
N PRO A 136 -6.94 9.96 2.71
CA PRO A 136 -5.87 8.98 2.52
C PRO A 136 -5.02 9.33 1.29
N TYR A 137 -3.76 8.92 1.32
CA TYR A 137 -2.87 9.00 0.16
C TYR A 137 -3.24 7.90 -0.84
N ASN A 138 -3.24 8.25 -2.14
CA ASN A 138 -3.52 7.29 -3.20
C ASN A 138 -2.63 7.60 -4.41
N CYS A 139 -2.02 6.55 -4.96
CA CYS A 139 -1.15 6.67 -6.12
C CYS A 139 -1.18 5.40 -6.96
N PHE A 140 -1.27 5.55 -8.27
CA PHE A 140 -1.07 4.48 -9.25
C PHE A 140 0.21 4.77 -10.02
N ILE A 141 1.12 3.82 -10.09
CA ILE A 141 2.43 3.94 -10.73
C ILE A 141 2.51 2.87 -11.83
N ASN A 142 2.97 3.28 -13.00
CA ASN A 142 3.17 2.40 -14.16
C ASN A 142 1.89 1.66 -14.60
N SER A 143 0.80 2.41 -14.70
CA SER A 143 -0.47 1.90 -15.21
C SER A 143 -0.36 1.63 -16.71
N ALA A 144 -1.00 0.54 -17.20
CA ALA A 144 -1.06 0.18 -18.61
C ALA A 144 -1.84 1.20 -19.47
N ILE A 145 -2.67 2.03 -18.85
CA ILE A 145 -3.42 3.12 -19.51
C ILE A 145 -3.24 4.42 -18.75
N GLU A 146 -3.31 5.53 -19.47
CA GLU A 146 -3.29 6.87 -18.88
C GLU A 146 -4.67 7.28 -18.38
N PRO A 147 -4.78 7.89 -17.18
CA PRO A 147 -6.04 8.41 -16.70
C PRO A 147 -6.45 9.70 -17.42
N LEU A 148 -7.73 9.86 -17.74
CA LEU A 148 -8.25 11.11 -18.31
C LEU A 148 -8.15 12.27 -17.30
N GLN A 149 -8.29 11.98 -16.00
CA GLN A 149 -8.08 12.93 -14.92
C GLN A 149 -7.28 12.29 -13.79
N SER A 150 -6.02 12.69 -13.60
CA SER A 150 -5.10 12.11 -12.62
C SER A 150 -5.16 12.76 -11.23
N LYS A 151 -5.84 13.90 -11.06
CA LYS A 151 -5.88 14.66 -9.80
C LYS A 151 -7.24 15.27 -9.54
N ASN A 152 -7.48 15.63 -8.26
CA ASN A 152 -8.67 16.38 -7.83
C ASN A 152 -10.00 15.68 -8.12
N ARG A 153 -10.01 14.36 -8.18
CA ARG A 153 -11.22 13.57 -8.35
C ARG A 153 -11.74 13.11 -6.98
N LYS A 154 -13.03 13.33 -6.71
CA LYS A 154 -13.70 12.80 -5.53
C LYS A 154 -14.07 11.34 -5.80
N PHE A 155 -13.82 10.46 -4.85
CA PHE A 155 -14.09 9.04 -5.00
C PHE A 155 -14.21 8.34 -3.63
N ALA A 156 -14.69 7.11 -3.64
CA ALA A 156 -14.77 6.24 -2.49
C ALA A 156 -13.92 4.97 -2.71
N ILE A 157 -13.68 4.20 -1.64
CA ILE A 157 -12.80 3.03 -1.70
C ILE A 157 -13.27 1.96 -2.70
N PHE A 158 -14.58 1.81 -2.92
CA PHE A 158 -15.10 0.85 -3.89
C PHE A 158 -14.78 1.21 -5.35
N ASP A 159 -14.37 2.45 -5.65
CA ASP A 159 -13.90 2.86 -6.98
C ASP A 159 -12.51 2.28 -7.31
N PHE A 160 -11.77 1.81 -6.29
CA PHE A 160 -10.46 1.18 -6.50
C PHE A 160 -10.55 -0.11 -7.30
N TYR A 161 -11.54 -0.95 -7.07
CA TYR A 161 -11.63 -2.24 -7.75
C TYR A 161 -11.68 -2.10 -9.29
N PRO A 162 -12.64 -1.36 -9.90
CA PRO A 162 -12.60 -1.13 -11.34
C PRO A 162 -11.37 -0.37 -11.80
N THR A 163 -10.86 0.57 -10.98
CA THR A 163 -9.67 1.34 -11.33
C THR A 163 -8.40 0.49 -11.38
N ILE A 164 -8.21 -0.42 -10.42
CA ILE A 164 -7.09 -1.37 -10.42
C ILE A 164 -7.16 -2.25 -11.68
N LEU A 165 -8.32 -2.78 -12.04
CA LEU A 165 -8.46 -3.57 -13.26
C LEU A 165 -8.16 -2.75 -14.51
N ALA A 166 -8.64 -1.51 -14.58
CA ALA A 166 -8.35 -0.59 -15.68
C ALA A 166 -6.85 -0.26 -15.76
N SER A 167 -6.18 -0.07 -14.62
CA SER A 167 -4.74 0.20 -14.57
C SER A 167 -3.89 -0.96 -15.11
N LEU A 168 -4.43 -2.18 -15.11
CA LEU A 168 -3.86 -3.37 -15.73
C LEU A 168 -4.26 -3.56 -17.21
N GLY A 169 -4.96 -2.57 -17.80
CA GLY A 169 -5.42 -2.62 -19.19
C GLY A 169 -6.70 -3.41 -19.42
N VAL A 170 -7.41 -3.83 -18.37
CA VAL A 170 -8.70 -4.53 -18.51
C VAL A 170 -9.77 -3.52 -18.95
N LYS A 171 -10.45 -3.83 -20.05
CA LYS A 171 -11.56 -3.04 -20.54
C LYS A 171 -12.84 -3.34 -19.78
N ILE A 172 -13.42 -2.32 -19.16
CA ILE A 172 -14.64 -2.42 -18.34
C ILE A 172 -15.78 -1.81 -19.14
N LYS A 173 -16.79 -2.62 -19.44
CA LYS A 173 -17.97 -2.13 -20.16
C LYS A 173 -18.76 -1.15 -19.29
N GLY A 174 -18.91 0.10 -19.75
CA GLY A 174 -19.62 1.16 -19.02
C GLY A 174 -18.87 1.74 -17.83
N GLU A 175 -17.57 1.42 -17.69
CA GLU A 175 -16.68 1.95 -16.68
C GLU A 175 -17.07 1.72 -15.22
N HIS A 176 -18.03 0.81 -14.95
CA HIS A 176 -18.53 0.50 -13.62
C HIS A 176 -18.44 -0.99 -13.29
N LEU A 177 -18.09 -1.30 -12.04
CA LEU A 177 -18.18 -2.64 -11.44
C LEU A 177 -18.80 -2.54 -10.04
N GLY A 178 -19.98 -3.13 -9.86
CA GLY A 178 -20.76 -2.96 -8.63
C GLY A 178 -21.11 -1.49 -8.41
N LEU A 179 -20.70 -0.94 -7.27
CA LEU A 179 -20.87 0.49 -6.94
C LEU A 179 -19.67 1.35 -7.39
N GLY A 180 -18.60 0.73 -7.85
CA GLY A 180 -17.35 1.42 -8.18
C GLY A 180 -17.30 1.91 -9.62
N THR A 181 -16.72 3.08 -9.82
CA THR A 181 -16.44 3.73 -11.10
C THR A 181 -14.94 3.65 -11.38
N ASN A 182 -14.57 3.34 -12.63
CA ASN A 182 -13.18 3.44 -13.08
C ASN A 182 -12.71 4.90 -13.02
N LEU A 183 -11.79 5.21 -12.12
CA LEU A 183 -11.26 6.55 -11.91
C LEU A 183 -10.37 7.06 -13.07
N PHE A 184 -9.99 6.19 -14.00
CA PHE A 184 -9.24 6.58 -15.20
C PHE A 184 -10.14 7.07 -16.33
N SER A 185 -11.46 6.82 -16.24
CA SER A 185 -12.46 7.35 -17.16
C SER A 185 -12.93 8.76 -16.77
N ASP A 186 -13.79 9.36 -17.57
CA ASP A 186 -14.48 10.62 -17.29
C ASP A 186 -15.87 10.42 -16.63
N GLU A 187 -16.24 9.16 -16.39
CA GLU A 187 -17.51 8.82 -15.74
C GLU A 187 -17.59 9.37 -14.30
N LYS A 188 -18.75 9.79 -13.90
CA LYS A 188 -19.00 10.35 -12.57
C LYS A 188 -18.95 9.25 -11.51
N THR A 189 -18.27 9.53 -10.41
CA THR A 189 -18.36 8.73 -9.19
C THR A 189 -19.67 8.99 -8.43
N LEU A 190 -20.09 8.04 -7.63
CA LEU A 190 -21.29 8.16 -6.77
C LEU A 190 -21.15 9.24 -5.71
#